data_01b181dd302e876af93041ccbbc48546
#
_entry.id   01b181dd302e876af93041ccbbc48546
#
_cell.length_a   1.000
_cell.length_b   1.000
_cell.length_c   1.000
_cell.angle_alpha   90.00
_cell.angle_beta   90.00
_cell.angle_gamma   90.00
#
_symmetry.space_group_name_H-M   'P 1'
#
loop_
_entity.id
_entity.type
_entity.pdbx_description
1 polymer ?
#
loop_
_entity_poly.entity_id
_entity_poly.type
_entity_poly.pdbx_seq_one_letter_code
_entity_poly.pdbx_strand_id
1 'polypeptide(L)'
;MDREYYDELAKVRLIRANELLEEAVGLLERDSYKSANNRAFYAMEKSIKALLATEQIEVTTHNGGLKQFNYCFIYSGDGTFTPEDYQKIA
;
A
#
# COMPACT_ATOMS: atom_id res chain seq x y z
N MET A 1 -20.82 5.51 3.04
CA MET A 1 -20.49 4.21 2.52
C MET A 1 -20.27 3.23 3.63
N ASP A 2 -20.68 2.00 3.43
CA ASP A 2 -20.65 1.02 4.49
C ASP A 2 -19.35 0.19 4.46
N ARG A 3 -19.19 -0.65 5.48
CA ARG A 3 -18.02 -1.52 5.65
C ARG A 3 -17.86 -2.48 4.46
N GLU A 4 -18.97 -2.99 3.93
CA GLU A 4 -18.93 -3.93 2.81
C GLU A 4 -18.27 -3.32 1.57
N TYR A 5 -18.59 -2.05 1.28
CA TYR A 5 -17.95 -1.32 0.18
C TYR A 5 -16.44 -1.24 0.40
N TYR A 6 -16.01 -0.85 1.60
CA TYR A 6 -14.60 -0.69 1.89
C TYR A 6 -13.85 -2.02 1.94
N ASP A 7 -14.51 -3.10 2.38
CA ASP A 7 -13.91 -4.43 2.35
C ASP A 7 -13.67 -4.89 0.92
N GLU A 8 -14.62 -4.66 0.02
CA GLU A 8 -14.45 -4.98 -1.39
C GLU A 8 -13.37 -4.13 -2.04
N LEU A 9 -13.31 -2.84 -1.69
CA LEU A 9 -12.27 -1.94 -2.18
C LEU A 9 -10.88 -2.41 -1.74
N ALA A 10 -10.74 -2.84 -0.49
CA ALA A 10 -9.49 -3.38 0.03
C ALA A 10 -9.04 -4.61 -0.75
N LYS A 11 -9.97 -5.54 -1.03
CA LYS A 11 -9.67 -6.75 -1.81
C LYS A 11 -9.18 -6.42 -3.21
N VAL A 12 -9.86 -5.51 -3.90
CA VAL A 12 -9.49 -5.10 -5.25
C VAL A 12 -8.08 -4.50 -5.26
N ARG A 13 -7.78 -3.66 -4.28
CA ARG A 13 -6.48 -3.02 -4.16
C ARG A 13 -5.36 -4.01 -3.84
N LEU A 14 -5.64 -5.03 -3.01
CA LEU A 14 -4.67 -6.08 -2.70
C LEU A 14 -4.39 -6.94 -3.92
N ILE A 15 -5.40 -7.30 -4.69
CA ILE A 15 -5.23 -8.04 -5.93
C ILE A 15 -4.34 -7.26 -6.89
N ARG A 16 -4.61 -5.96 -7.05
CA ARG A 16 -3.80 -5.10 -7.93
C ARG A 16 -2.36 -4.98 -7.41
N ALA A 17 -2.17 -4.87 -6.10
CA ALA A 17 -0.84 -4.82 -5.50
C ALA A 17 -0.04 -6.09 -5.83
N ASN A 18 -0.67 -7.26 -5.72
CA ASN A 18 -0.02 -8.53 -6.05
C ASN A 18 0.35 -8.62 -7.53
N GLU A 19 -0.53 -8.16 -8.41
CA GLU A 19 -0.24 -8.11 -9.85
C GLU A 19 0.97 -7.23 -10.13
N LEU A 20 1.02 -6.06 -9.49
CA LEU A 20 2.15 -5.13 -9.66
C LEU A 20 3.45 -5.73 -9.15
N LEU A 21 3.42 -6.49 -8.05
CA LEU A 21 4.62 -7.17 -7.56
C LEU A 21 5.10 -8.24 -8.53
N GLU A 22 4.19 -9.02 -9.10
CA GLU A 22 4.54 -10.02 -10.11
C GLU A 22 5.16 -9.35 -11.35
N GLU A 23 4.61 -8.23 -11.78
CA GLU A 23 5.17 -7.43 -12.88
C GLU A 23 6.58 -6.94 -12.53
N ALA A 24 6.77 -6.47 -11.29
CA ALA A 24 8.08 -5.99 -10.84
C ALA A 24 9.13 -7.10 -10.86
N VAL A 25 8.77 -8.30 -10.39
CA VAL A 25 9.68 -9.45 -10.39
C VAL A 25 10.06 -9.82 -11.83
N GLY A 26 9.08 -9.88 -12.74
CA GLY A 26 9.34 -10.19 -14.14
C GLY A 26 10.26 -9.16 -14.81
N LEU A 27 10.06 -7.89 -14.49
CA LEU A 27 10.91 -6.81 -15.02
C LEU A 27 12.33 -6.89 -14.45
N LEU A 28 12.47 -7.24 -13.17
CA LEU A 28 13.74 -7.41 -12.52
C LEU A 28 14.54 -8.57 -13.17
N GLU A 29 13.87 -9.67 -13.46
CA GLU A 29 14.49 -10.82 -14.13
C GLU A 29 15.00 -10.48 -15.53
N ARG A 30 14.42 -9.47 -16.17
CA ARG A 30 14.85 -8.97 -17.48
C ARG A 30 15.79 -7.77 -17.38
N ASP A 31 16.32 -7.51 -16.20
CA ASP A 31 17.24 -6.39 -15.92
C ASP A 31 16.62 -5.01 -16.20
N SER A 32 15.31 -4.90 -16.19
CA SER A 32 14.59 -3.62 -16.36
C SER A 32 14.40 -2.96 -15.02
N TYR A 33 15.48 -2.52 -14.39
CA TYR A 33 15.49 -2.07 -12.99
C TYR A 33 14.60 -0.86 -12.72
N LYS A 34 14.62 0.13 -13.61
CA LYS A 34 13.81 1.34 -13.45
C LYS A 34 12.32 1.00 -13.47
N SER A 35 11.92 0.17 -14.43
CA SER A 35 10.52 -0.25 -14.54
C SER A 35 10.11 -1.14 -13.39
N ALA A 36 10.98 -2.04 -12.94
CA ALA A 36 10.74 -2.90 -11.79
C ALA A 36 10.51 -2.06 -10.54
N ASN A 37 11.37 -1.07 -10.31
CA ASN A 37 11.27 -0.18 -9.17
C ASN A 37 9.96 0.61 -9.19
N ASN A 38 9.55 1.07 -10.36
CA ASN A 38 8.29 1.80 -10.55
C ASN A 38 7.07 0.93 -10.20
N ARG A 39 7.06 -0.32 -10.65
CA ARG A 39 5.98 -1.27 -10.33
C ARG A 39 5.95 -1.59 -8.84
N ALA A 40 7.12 -1.78 -8.22
CA ALA A 40 7.20 -2.04 -6.78
C ALA A 40 6.67 -0.86 -5.98
N PHE A 41 6.96 0.37 -6.39
CA PHE A 41 6.44 1.58 -5.76
C PHE A 41 4.90 1.60 -5.81
N TYR A 42 4.31 1.32 -6.97
CA TYR A 42 2.86 1.29 -7.10
C TYR A 42 2.23 0.15 -6.30
N ALA A 43 2.90 -0.99 -6.20
CA ALA A 43 2.44 -2.08 -5.35
C ALA A 43 2.37 -1.65 -3.89
N MET A 44 3.39 -0.94 -3.41
CA MET A 44 3.40 -0.38 -2.06
C MET A 44 2.24 0.59 -1.84
N GLU A 45 2.02 1.51 -2.77
CA GLU A 45 0.92 2.45 -2.67
C GLU A 45 -0.44 1.76 -2.61
N LYS A 46 -0.67 0.77 -3.45
CA LYS A 46 -1.92 0.02 -3.47
C LYS A 46 -2.12 -0.75 -2.17
N SER A 47 -1.04 -1.30 -1.61
CA SER A 47 -1.10 -2.00 -0.33
C SER A 47 -1.48 -1.06 0.82
N ILE A 48 -0.89 0.13 0.87
CA ILE A 48 -1.23 1.14 1.87
C ILE A 48 -2.69 1.55 1.74
N LYS A 49 -3.16 1.81 0.53
CA LYS A 49 -4.56 2.19 0.29
C LYS A 49 -5.52 1.05 0.65
N ALA A 50 -5.11 -0.21 0.45
CA ALA A 50 -5.90 -1.36 0.86
C ALA A 50 -6.05 -1.41 2.38
N LEU A 51 -4.96 -1.21 3.11
CA LEU A 51 -4.99 -1.18 4.58
C LEU A 51 -5.85 -0.03 5.08
N LEU A 52 -5.74 1.16 4.47
CA LEU A 52 -6.56 2.31 4.84
C LEU A 52 -8.04 2.07 4.56
N ALA A 53 -8.37 1.34 3.49
CA ALA A 53 -9.74 0.98 3.17
C ALA A 53 -10.37 0.12 4.28
N THR A 54 -9.59 -0.74 4.95
CA THR A 54 -10.09 -1.52 6.08
C THR A 54 -10.52 -0.63 7.24
N GLU A 55 -9.97 0.59 7.33
CA GLU A 55 -10.34 1.61 8.31
C GLU A 55 -11.33 2.62 7.73
N GLN A 56 -11.89 2.35 6.56
CA GLN A 56 -12.84 3.20 5.85
C GLN A 56 -12.26 4.58 5.51
N ILE A 57 -10.97 4.62 5.18
CA ILE A 57 -10.27 5.85 4.82
C ILE A 57 -9.88 5.79 3.35
N GLU A 58 -10.13 6.89 2.65
CA GLU A 58 -9.73 7.04 1.27
C GLU A 58 -8.93 8.34 1.11
N VAL A 59 -7.77 8.23 0.42
CA VAL A 59 -6.88 9.36 0.20
C VAL A 59 -6.51 9.40 -1.28
N THR A 60 -6.20 10.60 -1.77
CA THR A 60 -5.90 10.83 -3.18
C THR A 60 -4.42 11.09 -3.45
N THR A 61 -3.62 11.31 -2.40
CA THR A 61 -2.20 11.60 -2.55
C THR A 61 -1.35 10.59 -1.80
N HIS A 62 -0.11 10.40 -2.27
CA HIS A 62 0.87 9.53 -1.61
C HIS A 62 1.15 10.02 -0.18
N ASN A 63 1.41 11.31 -0.02
CA ASN A 63 1.71 11.88 1.30
C ASN A 63 0.52 11.77 2.25
N GLY A 64 -0.70 11.99 1.74
CA GLY A 64 -1.92 11.81 2.53
C GLY A 64 -2.08 10.37 3.00
N GLY A 65 -1.78 9.41 2.11
CA GLY A 65 -1.81 8.00 2.45
C GLY A 65 -0.80 7.63 3.52
N LEU A 66 0.43 8.14 3.42
CA LEU A 66 1.47 7.90 4.42
C LEU A 66 1.09 8.47 5.78
N LYS A 67 0.51 9.68 5.82
CA LYS A 67 0.06 10.29 7.07
C LYS A 67 -1.01 9.43 7.74
N GLN A 68 -2.01 8.99 6.99
CA GLN A 68 -3.08 8.17 7.53
C GLN A 68 -2.59 6.81 7.96
N PHE A 69 -1.69 6.20 7.18
CA PHE A 69 -1.08 4.93 7.54
C PHE A 69 -0.33 5.05 8.86
N ASN A 70 0.48 6.09 9.02
CA ASN A 70 1.22 6.32 10.27
C ASN A 70 0.27 6.45 11.44
N TYR A 71 -0.79 7.23 11.29
CA TYR A 71 -1.77 7.43 12.36
C TYR A 71 -2.50 6.13 12.72
N CYS A 72 -3.02 5.41 11.71
CA CYS A 72 -3.86 4.25 11.95
C CYS A 72 -3.09 3.01 12.40
N PHE A 73 -1.90 2.79 11.87
CA PHE A 73 -1.21 1.51 12.03
C PHE A 73 0.09 1.59 12.81
N ILE A 74 0.63 2.78 13.02
CA ILE A 74 1.86 2.97 13.79
C ILE A 74 1.56 3.69 15.09
N TYR A 75 1.03 4.92 15.00
CA TYR A 75 0.77 5.74 16.19
C TYR A 75 -0.34 5.16 17.06
N SER A 76 -1.46 4.79 16.44
CA SER A 76 -2.65 4.27 17.15
C SER A 76 -2.79 2.75 17.05
N GLY A 77 -1.82 2.08 16.43
CA GLY A 77 -1.90 0.66 16.14
C GLY A 77 -1.46 -0.21 17.30
N ASP A 78 -1.47 -1.52 17.06
CA ASP A 78 -1.18 -2.56 18.05
C ASP A 78 0.30 -2.94 18.11
N GLY A 79 1.17 -2.24 17.41
CA GLY A 79 2.58 -2.55 17.35
C GLY A 79 3.02 -3.44 16.19
N THR A 80 2.09 -3.86 15.34
CA THR A 80 2.41 -4.63 14.14
C THR A 80 3.36 -3.85 13.22
N PHE A 81 3.11 -2.54 13.10
CA PHE A 81 3.98 -1.63 12.37
C PHE A 81 4.61 -0.65 13.34
N THR A 82 5.87 -0.31 13.11
CA THR A 82 6.64 0.58 13.98
C THR A 82 6.99 1.88 13.25
N PRO A 83 7.41 2.92 14.00
CA PRO A 83 7.93 4.13 13.36
C PRO A 83 9.11 3.85 12.40
N GLU A 84 9.92 2.83 12.69
CA GLU A 84 11.01 2.42 11.80
C GLU A 84 10.47 1.88 10.48
N ASP A 85 9.38 1.11 10.53
CA ASP A 85 8.71 0.62 9.32
C ASP A 85 8.21 1.78 8.47
N TYR A 86 7.64 2.81 9.11
CA TYR A 86 7.19 4.02 8.42
C TYR A 86 8.35 4.72 7.72
N GLN A 87 9.50 4.82 8.37
CA GLN A 87 10.68 5.44 7.78
C GLN A 87 11.15 4.73 6.51
N LYS A 88 11.04 3.41 6.48
CA LYS A 88 11.41 2.61 5.31
C LYS A 88 10.47 2.82 4.13
N ILE A 89 9.20 3.10 4.40
CA ILE A 89 8.18 3.33 3.38
C ILE A 89 8.25 4.77 2.85
N ALA A 90 8.45 5.70 3.75
CA ALA A 90 8.48 7.11 3.40
C ALA A 90 9.77 7.47 2.64
#